data_78660d619c41acb584c86fb03a756b40
#
_entry.id   78660d619c41acb584c86fb03a756b40
#
_cell.length_a   1.000
_cell.length_b   1.000
_cell.length_c   1.000
_cell.angle_alpha   90.00
_cell.angle_beta   90.00
_cell.angle_gamma   90.00
#
_symmetry.space_group_name_H-M   'P 1'
#
loop_
_entity.id
_entity.type
_entity.pdbx_description
1 polymer ?
#
loop_
_entity_poly.entity_id
_entity_poly.type
_entity_poly.pdbx_seq_one_letter_code
_entity_poly.pdbx_strand_id
1 'polypeptide(L)'
;MNILLINHYAGSDRLGMEYRPFYLAREWVAAGHRVTIVGASHSHLRARQPEVTHDLATDVEEGVRYRWLRTAPYAGNGMGRVANMATFVSKLWAYAPRLAREERPDVVICSSTYPLDIYPGARIARRAGARLVFELHDLWPLTPMMLGGYSPKHPFIRAMQAAEDYACRNVDTLVSILPHARDYLVGRGLDPAKFVHVPNGIPVAAFLNAEPGPLPEPLAARIAAERARGHFLVGYAGGINPSNPVETILEAAIRLKDKPISFIFVGGGAAEAAFRERIAAAALPNFHHMGVIPKALVQSFLAEMDVLTMPWKRNPIYKYGVSPNKMFDYMLAGRPIVQSCGASNDLVAEGRCGFTVPPEDAQAFADALLRLSEMTPEERADLGGNGRRFVLENHDYRVLAARFAAVTAPPVLADPARALAGRTAVADAHG
;
A
#
# COMPACT_ATOMS: atom_id res chain seq x y z
N MET A 1 -16.19 3.77 18.53
CA MET A 1 -16.13 5.06 17.81
C MET A 1 -16.91 4.97 16.52
N ASN A 2 -17.43 6.11 16.05
CA ASN A 2 -17.92 6.29 14.69
C ASN A 2 -16.79 6.91 13.86
N ILE A 3 -16.26 6.19 12.90
CA ILE A 3 -15.13 6.61 12.06
C ILE A 3 -15.66 6.94 10.66
N LEU A 4 -15.43 8.16 10.20
CA LEU A 4 -15.71 8.58 8.84
C LEU A 4 -14.37 8.70 8.09
N LEU A 5 -14.09 7.79 7.18
CA LEU A 5 -12.90 7.79 6.35
C LEU A 5 -13.24 8.31 4.95
N ILE A 6 -12.57 9.35 4.50
CA ILE A 6 -12.71 9.93 3.18
C ILE A 6 -11.55 9.45 2.33
N ASN A 7 -11.82 8.65 1.30
CA ASN A 7 -10.81 8.26 0.33
C ASN A 7 -11.42 8.17 -1.07
N HIS A 8 -11.01 9.08 -1.95
CA HIS A 8 -11.50 9.19 -3.31
C HIS A 8 -11.44 7.84 -4.06
N TYR A 9 -10.31 7.13 -3.90
CA TYR A 9 -9.98 5.93 -4.66
C TYR A 9 -10.32 4.63 -3.91
N ALA A 10 -10.93 4.71 -2.74
CA ALA A 10 -11.20 3.55 -1.89
C ALA A 10 -11.76 2.36 -2.68
N GLY A 11 -11.14 1.22 -2.50
CA GLY A 11 -11.53 -0.06 -3.09
C GLY A 11 -11.93 -1.06 -2.01
N SER A 12 -11.89 -2.35 -2.36
CA SER A 12 -12.14 -3.49 -1.48
C SER A 12 -11.70 -4.77 -2.17
N ASP A 13 -11.82 -5.92 -1.51
CA ASP A 13 -11.51 -7.20 -2.17
C ASP A 13 -12.43 -7.45 -3.38
N ARG A 14 -13.68 -6.99 -3.34
CA ARG A 14 -14.64 -7.07 -4.45
C ARG A 14 -14.36 -6.07 -5.58
N LEU A 15 -13.95 -4.84 -5.24
CA LEU A 15 -13.79 -3.75 -6.20
C LEU A 15 -12.37 -3.64 -6.76
N GLY A 16 -11.36 -4.10 -6.04
CA GLY A 16 -9.95 -3.90 -6.36
C GLY A 16 -9.32 -2.72 -5.60
N MET A 17 -8.14 -2.28 -6.03
CA MET A 17 -7.39 -1.20 -5.36
C MET A 17 -8.20 0.12 -5.26
N GLU A 18 -8.05 0.96 -4.29
CA GLU A 18 -7.07 1.06 -3.18
C GLU A 18 -7.54 0.24 -1.98
N TYR A 19 -6.73 -0.70 -1.49
CA TYR A 19 -7.13 -1.66 -0.45
C TYR A 19 -6.97 -1.15 0.99
N ARG A 20 -5.96 -0.31 1.28
CA ARG A 20 -5.62 0.13 2.64
C ARG A 20 -6.81 0.69 3.42
N PRO A 21 -7.65 1.58 2.87
CA PRO A 21 -8.84 2.06 3.57
C PRO A 21 -9.78 0.95 4.00
N PHE A 22 -9.97 -0.04 3.13
CA PHE A 22 -10.86 -1.18 3.40
C PHE A 22 -10.30 -2.11 4.48
N TYR A 23 -9.02 -2.47 4.39
CA TYR A 23 -8.41 -3.37 5.38
C TYR A 23 -8.35 -2.75 6.78
N LEU A 24 -8.00 -1.47 6.89
CA LEU A 24 -8.08 -0.76 8.16
C LEU A 24 -9.53 -0.70 8.68
N ALA A 25 -10.48 -0.35 7.82
CA ALA A 25 -11.90 -0.25 8.18
C ALA A 25 -12.47 -1.59 8.66
N ARG A 26 -12.13 -2.69 8.01
CA ARG A 26 -12.53 -4.04 8.38
C ARG A 26 -12.05 -4.42 9.78
N GLU A 27 -10.77 -4.17 10.07
CA GLU A 27 -10.20 -4.44 11.40
C GLU A 27 -10.84 -3.55 12.48
N TRP A 28 -11.16 -2.27 12.17
CA TRP A 28 -11.89 -1.41 13.09
C TRP A 28 -13.33 -1.88 13.32
N VAL A 29 -14.02 -2.39 12.29
CA VAL A 29 -15.35 -3.00 12.44
C VAL A 29 -15.26 -4.23 13.34
N ALA A 30 -14.27 -5.10 13.12
CA ALA A 30 -14.01 -6.27 13.97
C ALA A 30 -13.72 -5.89 15.44
N ALA A 31 -13.12 -4.71 15.66
CA ALA A 31 -12.89 -4.14 17.00
C ALA A 31 -14.12 -3.43 17.60
N GLY A 32 -15.30 -3.51 16.96
CA GLY A 32 -16.54 -2.93 17.44
C GLY A 32 -16.76 -1.44 17.12
N HIS A 33 -16.01 -0.88 16.17
CA HIS A 33 -16.23 0.48 15.69
C HIS A 33 -17.23 0.51 14.53
N ARG A 34 -17.98 1.59 14.40
CA ARG A 34 -18.79 1.85 13.21
C ARG A 34 -17.96 2.64 12.21
N VAL A 35 -17.74 2.08 11.01
CA VAL A 35 -16.91 2.70 10.00
C VAL A 35 -17.70 3.00 8.73
N THR A 36 -17.60 4.22 8.25
CA THR A 36 -18.14 4.65 6.97
C THR A 36 -17.02 5.19 6.10
N ILE A 37 -16.85 4.62 4.90
CA ILE A 37 -15.92 5.13 3.87
C ILE A 37 -16.71 5.97 2.87
N VAL A 38 -16.26 7.20 2.61
CA VAL A 38 -16.81 8.05 1.54
C VAL A 38 -15.87 8.01 0.35
N GLY A 39 -16.33 7.47 -0.77
CA GLY A 39 -15.54 7.30 -1.99
C GLY A 39 -16.21 7.86 -3.24
N ALA A 40 -15.44 8.04 -4.31
CA ALA A 40 -15.96 8.37 -5.64
C ALA A 40 -16.50 7.13 -6.35
N SER A 41 -17.56 7.28 -7.16
CA SER A 41 -18.12 6.17 -7.95
C SER A 41 -17.18 5.67 -9.05
N HIS A 42 -16.19 6.46 -9.49
CA HIS A 42 -15.22 6.06 -10.49
C HIS A 42 -13.78 6.27 -10.02
N SER A 43 -12.96 5.24 -10.19
CA SER A 43 -11.50 5.28 -9.94
C SER A 43 -10.78 4.42 -10.99
N HIS A 44 -9.70 4.97 -11.55
CA HIS A 44 -8.83 4.23 -12.49
C HIS A 44 -8.02 3.10 -11.83
N LEU A 45 -7.99 3.05 -10.51
CA LEU A 45 -7.29 2.01 -9.74
C LEU A 45 -8.13 0.75 -9.55
N ARG A 46 -9.46 0.88 -9.57
CA ARG A 46 -10.36 -0.25 -9.33
C ARG A 46 -10.49 -1.13 -10.56
N ALA A 47 -10.53 -2.44 -10.33
CA ALA A 47 -10.86 -3.43 -11.35
C ALA A 47 -12.37 -3.41 -11.69
N ARG A 48 -13.21 -3.12 -10.69
CA ARG A 48 -14.67 -3.00 -10.83
C ARG A 48 -15.15 -1.71 -10.18
N GLN A 49 -16.09 -1.02 -10.81
CA GLN A 49 -16.70 0.17 -10.24
C GLN A 49 -17.96 -0.19 -9.45
N PRO A 50 -18.29 0.52 -8.35
CA PRO A 50 -19.56 0.36 -7.66
C PRO A 50 -20.72 0.87 -8.53
N GLU A 51 -21.87 0.23 -8.42
CA GLU A 51 -23.10 0.72 -9.05
C GLU A 51 -23.69 1.86 -8.23
N VAL A 52 -23.67 3.07 -8.76
CA VAL A 52 -24.07 4.29 -8.06
C VAL A 52 -25.12 5.05 -8.86
N THR A 53 -26.36 4.99 -8.40
CA THR A 53 -27.50 5.67 -9.07
C THR A 53 -27.68 7.12 -8.62
N HIS A 54 -27.32 7.44 -7.37
CA HIS A 54 -27.44 8.79 -6.78
C HIS A 54 -26.26 9.08 -5.83
N ASP A 55 -26.07 10.36 -5.50
CA ASP A 55 -25.04 10.75 -4.54
C ASP A 55 -25.37 10.24 -3.13
N LEU A 56 -24.35 9.83 -2.41
CA LEU A 56 -24.43 9.16 -1.11
C LEU A 56 -25.18 7.82 -1.14
N ALA A 57 -25.23 7.13 -2.29
CA ALA A 57 -25.66 5.74 -2.35
C ALA A 57 -24.84 4.90 -1.35
N THR A 58 -25.55 4.02 -0.63
CA THR A 58 -24.93 3.20 0.40
C THR A 58 -24.67 1.78 -0.13
N ASP A 59 -23.51 1.25 0.21
CA ASP A 59 -23.12 -0.14 0.00
C ASP A 59 -22.46 -0.65 1.29
N VAL A 60 -22.47 -1.96 1.53
CA VAL A 60 -21.86 -2.57 2.71
C VAL A 60 -21.06 -3.80 2.28
N GLU A 61 -19.82 -3.88 2.72
CA GLU A 61 -18.94 -5.03 2.48
C GLU A 61 -18.19 -5.37 3.78
N GLU A 62 -18.33 -6.59 4.27
CA GLU A 62 -17.74 -7.07 5.54
C GLU A 62 -17.99 -6.13 6.74
N GLY A 63 -19.20 -5.56 6.85
CA GLY A 63 -19.57 -4.63 7.91
C GLY A 63 -19.10 -3.18 7.70
N VAL A 64 -18.22 -2.94 6.74
CA VAL A 64 -17.78 -1.59 6.35
C VAL A 64 -18.84 -0.95 5.47
N ARG A 65 -19.35 0.21 5.90
CA ARG A 65 -20.31 1.00 5.12
C ARG A 65 -19.58 1.88 4.13
N TYR A 66 -20.04 1.92 2.88
CA TYR A 66 -19.61 2.88 1.85
C TYR A 66 -20.69 3.91 1.59
N ARG A 67 -20.30 5.14 1.32
CA ARG A 67 -21.13 6.24 0.81
C ARG A 67 -20.49 6.76 -0.47
N TRP A 68 -21.12 6.49 -1.60
CA TRP A 68 -20.57 6.79 -2.90
C TRP A 68 -21.02 8.15 -3.43
N LEU A 69 -20.09 8.98 -3.88
CA LEU A 69 -20.37 10.22 -4.61
C LEU A 69 -20.19 9.98 -6.11
N ARG A 70 -21.18 10.33 -6.90
CA ARG A 70 -21.12 10.18 -8.36
C ARG A 70 -20.08 11.10 -8.95
N THR A 71 -19.16 10.53 -9.71
CA THR A 71 -18.14 11.24 -10.48
C THR A 71 -18.08 10.69 -11.90
N ALA A 72 -17.71 11.53 -12.87
CA ALA A 72 -17.61 11.11 -14.26
C ALA A 72 -16.45 10.13 -14.48
N PRO A 73 -16.58 9.14 -15.36
CA PRO A 73 -15.46 8.30 -15.77
C PRO A 73 -14.35 9.13 -16.43
N TYR A 74 -13.13 8.67 -16.30
CA TYR A 74 -11.94 9.22 -16.95
C TYR A 74 -10.92 8.11 -17.23
N ALA A 75 -10.01 8.38 -18.15
CA ALA A 75 -8.87 7.50 -18.45
C ALA A 75 -7.55 8.24 -18.22
N GLY A 76 -6.55 7.52 -17.71
CA GLY A 76 -5.20 8.04 -17.50
C GLY A 76 -5.08 9.14 -16.45
N ASN A 77 -4.03 9.95 -16.56
CA ASN A 77 -3.64 10.99 -15.59
C ASN A 77 -3.89 12.44 -16.09
N GLY A 78 -4.75 12.62 -17.11
CA GLY A 78 -5.01 13.91 -17.73
C GLY A 78 -6.06 14.77 -17.03
N MET A 79 -6.56 15.78 -17.75
CA MET A 79 -7.56 16.74 -17.26
C MET A 79 -8.85 16.08 -16.76
N GLY A 80 -9.25 14.94 -17.33
CA GLY A 80 -10.40 14.17 -16.86
C GLY A 80 -10.25 13.72 -15.40
N ARG A 81 -9.05 13.30 -14.98
CA ARG A 81 -8.76 12.97 -13.57
C ARG A 81 -8.87 14.20 -12.68
N VAL A 82 -8.35 15.35 -13.11
CA VAL A 82 -8.46 16.62 -12.37
C VAL A 82 -9.92 17.04 -12.18
N ALA A 83 -10.72 16.95 -13.24
CA ALA A 83 -12.16 17.24 -13.20
C ALA A 83 -12.92 16.29 -12.26
N ASN A 84 -12.57 14.99 -12.28
CA ASN A 84 -13.12 13.99 -11.38
C ASN A 84 -12.78 14.31 -9.93
N MET A 85 -11.52 14.66 -9.60
CA MET A 85 -11.08 15.11 -8.28
C MET A 85 -11.85 16.35 -7.81
N ALA A 86 -11.99 17.37 -8.67
CA ALA A 86 -12.72 18.59 -8.36
C ALA A 86 -14.22 18.31 -8.08
N THR A 87 -14.82 17.42 -8.88
CA THR A 87 -16.22 16.98 -8.68
C THR A 87 -16.39 16.26 -7.34
N PHE A 88 -15.50 15.34 -6.99
CA PHE A 88 -15.55 14.64 -5.72
C PHE A 88 -15.44 15.59 -4.53
N VAL A 89 -14.43 16.46 -4.53
CA VAL A 89 -14.20 17.45 -3.44
C VAL A 89 -15.37 18.43 -3.31
N SER A 90 -15.89 18.96 -4.43
CA SER A 90 -17.02 19.89 -4.43
C SER A 90 -18.30 19.24 -3.89
N LYS A 91 -18.60 18.03 -4.31
CA LYS A 91 -19.76 17.27 -3.78
C LYS A 91 -19.58 16.94 -2.30
N LEU A 92 -18.39 16.47 -1.91
CA LEU A 92 -18.08 16.20 -0.51
C LEU A 92 -18.26 17.47 0.36
N TRP A 93 -17.83 18.63 -0.16
CA TRP A 93 -18.08 19.91 0.52
C TRP A 93 -19.56 20.23 0.65
N ALA A 94 -20.35 20.05 -0.40
CA ALA A 94 -21.79 20.29 -0.40
C ALA A 94 -22.52 19.34 0.57
N TYR A 95 -22.17 18.08 0.59
CA TYR A 95 -22.78 17.07 1.45
C TYR A 95 -22.19 17.02 2.88
N ALA A 96 -21.18 17.81 3.21
CA ALA A 96 -20.56 17.82 4.54
C ALA A 96 -21.56 17.98 5.70
N PRO A 97 -22.57 18.91 5.66
CA PRO A 97 -23.55 19.02 6.73
C PRO A 97 -24.42 17.78 6.90
N ARG A 98 -24.76 17.11 5.80
CA ARG A 98 -25.56 15.90 5.81
C ARG A 98 -24.74 14.72 6.38
N LEU A 99 -23.49 14.54 5.94
CA LEU A 99 -22.59 13.50 6.45
C LEU A 99 -22.34 13.67 7.96
N ALA A 100 -22.07 14.89 8.42
CA ALA A 100 -21.88 15.16 9.86
C ALA A 100 -23.11 14.75 10.69
N ARG A 101 -24.32 15.05 10.20
CA ARG A 101 -25.58 14.74 10.89
C ARG A 101 -25.93 13.25 10.86
N GLU A 102 -25.77 12.60 9.69
CA GLU A 102 -26.15 11.19 9.49
C GLU A 102 -25.15 10.21 10.08
N GLU A 103 -23.84 10.46 9.90
CA GLU A 103 -22.79 9.54 10.35
C GLU A 103 -22.36 9.82 11.79
N ARG A 104 -22.52 11.06 12.30
CA ARG A 104 -22.12 11.49 13.67
C ARG A 104 -20.73 10.96 14.02
N PRO A 105 -19.68 11.30 13.22
CA PRO A 105 -18.35 10.77 13.45
C PRO A 105 -17.75 11.30 14.75
N ASP A 106 -17.00 10.45 15.45
CA ASP A 106 -16.07 10.83 16.51
C ASP A 106 -14.70 11.24 15.90
N VAL A 107 -14.41 10.67 14.73
CA VAL A 107 -13.16 10.91 13.98
C VAL A 107 -13.48 11.02 12.49
N VAL A 108 -12.90 12.04 11.84
CA VAL A 108 -12.91 12.20 10.38
C VAL A 108 -11.48 12.03 9.87
N ILE A 109 -11.25 11.03 9.01
CA ILE A 109 -9.94 10.73 8.42
C ILE A 109 -9.97 11.13 6.94
N CYS A 110 -9.12 12.10 6.55
CA CYS A 110 -8.88 12.47 5.16
C CYS A 110 -7.72 11.63 4.63
N SER A 111 -8.01 10.70 3.75
CA SER A 111 -7.11 9.60 3.36
C SER A 111 -6.96 9.48 1.82
N SER A 112 -7.34 10.49 1.04
CA SER A 112 -7.08 10.49 -0.40
C SER A 112 -5.59 10.68 -0.70
N THR A 113 -5.11 10.18 -1.83
CA THR A 113 -3.71 10.34 -2.27
C THR A 113 -3.29 11.81 -2.41
N TYR A 114 -4.25 12.68 -2.71
CA TYR A 114 -4.07 14.12 -2.80
C TYR A 114 -4.75 14.85 -1.62
N PRO A 115 -4.27 16.03 -1.17
CA PRO A 115 -4.70 16.64 0.09
C PRO A 115 -5.98 17.48 0.04
N LEU A 116 -6.66 17.62 -1.13
CA LEU A 116 -7.81 18.56 -1.25
C LEU A 116 -9.03 18.13 -0.43
N ASP A 117 -9.18 16.87 -0.08
CA ASP A 117 -10.26 16.36 0.75
C ASP A 117 -10.18 16.85 2.20
N ILE A 118 -9.06 17.45 2.61
CA ILE A 118 -8.90 18.04 3.94
C ILE A 118 -9.91 19.17 4.21
N TYR A 119 -10.25 19.98 3.20
CA TYR A 119 -11.19 21.09 3.38
C TYR A 119 -12.62 20.62 3.72
N PRO A 120 -13.26 19.73 2.91
CA PRO A 120 -14.54 19.16 3.28
C PRO A 120 -14.46 18.30 4.54
N GLY A 121 -13.37 17.55 4.76
CA GLY A 121 -13.15 16.78 5.98
C GLY A 121 -13.16 17.66 7.23
N ALA A 122 -12.42 18.75 7.23
CA ALA A 122 -12.43 19.73 8.31
C ALA A 122 -13.82 20.38 8.53
N ARG A 123 -14.58 20.58 7.45
CA ARG A 123 -15.96 21.06 7.54
C ARG A 123 -16.88 20.04 8.21
N ILE A 124 -16.73 18.75 7.93
CA ILE A 124 -17.48 17.66 8.59
C ILE A 124 -17.09 17.58 10.06
N ALA A 125 -15.77 17.51 10.35
CA ALA A 125 -15.24 17.38 11.69
C ALA A 125 -15.74 18.52 12.62
N ARG A 126 -15.63 19.77 12.19
CA ARG A 126 -16.14 20.92 12.96
C ARG A 126 -17.64 20.86 13.24
N ARG A 127 -18.45 20.36 12.29
CA ARG A 127 -19.90 20.26 12.48
C ARG A 127 -20.29 19.11 13.41
N ALA A 128 -19.52 18.05 13.42
CA ALA A 128 -19.77 16.88 14.25
C ALA A 128 -19.12 16.99 15.66
N GLY A 129 -18.22 17.95 15.88
CA GLY A 129 -17.36 17.99 17.07
C GLY A 129 -16.34 16.85 17.06
N ALA A 130 -15.97 16.34 15.88
CA ALA A 130 -15.09 15.19 15.66
C ALA A 130 -13.62 15.62 15.58
N ARG A 131 -12.71 14.73 15.91
CA ARG A 131 -11.28 14.87 15.62
C ARG A 131 -11.04 14.83 14.11
N LEU A 132 -10.09 15.63 13.65
CA LEU A 132 -9.64 15.66 12.25
C LEU A 132 -8.28 14.99 12.10
N VAL A 133 -8.21 13.97 11.27
CA VAL A 133 -6.99 13.25 10.96
C VAL A 133 -6.68 13.40 9.47
N PHE A 134 -5.41 13.66 9.15
CA PHE A 134 -4.92 13.56 7.78
C PHE A 134 -4.02 12.35 7.65
N GLU A 135 -4.36 11.46 6.73
CA GLU A 135 -3.56 10.29 6.39
C GLU A 135 -2.79 10.53 5.11
N LEU A 136 -1.46 10.59 5.22
CA LEU A 136 -0.54 10.82 4.11
C LEU A 136 -0.15 9.47 3.48
N HIS A 137 -0.58 9.24 2.24
CA HIS A 137 -0.19 8.08 1.43
C HIS A 137 0.99 8.38 0.51
N ASP A 138 1.12 9.64 0.09
CA ASP A 138 2.15 10.13 -0.80
C ASP A 138 2.36 11.63 -0.57
N LEU A 139 3.54 12.13 -0.84
CA LEU A 139 3.86 13.55 -0.66
C LEU A 139 3.37 14.37 -1.85
N TRP A 140 2.10 14.78 -1.81
CA TRP A 140 1.53 15.71 -2.77
C TRP A 140 1.50 17.14 -2.20
N PRO A 141 2.11 18.13 -2.89
CA PRO A 141 2.47 18.13 -4.33
C PRO A 141 3.90 17.72 -4.66
N LEU A 142 4.72 17.31 -3.71
CA LEU A 142 6.15 17.05 -3.94
C LEU A 142 6.38 15.96 -5.00
N THR A 143 5.63 14.86 -4.93
CA THR A 143 5.71 13.74 -5.88
C THR A 143 5.44 14.16 -7.32
N PRO A 144 4.33 14.83 -7.69
CA PRO A 144 4.14 15.32 -9.05
C PRO A 144 5.20 16.36 -9.48
N MET A 145 5.77 17.14 -8.57
CA MET A 145 6.88 18.04 -8.91
C MET A 145 8.16 17.26 -9.24
N MET A 146 8.53 16.31 -8.40
CA MET A 146 9.80 15.56 -8.54
C MET A 146 9.75 14.50 -9.64
N LEU A 147 8.61 13.83 -9.82
CA LEU A 147 8.44 12.74 -10.78
C LEU A 147 7.73 13.18 -12.06
N GLY A 148 6.82 14.13 -11.97
CA GLY A 148 6.04 14.64 -13.09
C GLY A 148 6.61 15.91 -13.73
N GLY A 149 7.68 16.49 -13.15
CA GLY A 149 8.30 17.72 -13.66
C GLY A 149 7.43 18.98 -13.58
N TYR A 150 6.39 18.96 -12.76
CA TYR A 150 5.52 20.13 -12.60
C TYR A 150 6.24 21.28 -11.89
N SER A 151 6.08 22.49 -12.45
CA SER A 151 6.62 23.70 -11.81
C SER A 151 5.91 23.98 -10.46
N PRO A 152 6.63 24.44 -9.43
CA PRO A 152 6.03 24.91 -8.17
C PRO A 152 5.01 26.07 -8.36
N LYS A 153 5.13 26.80 -9.48
CA LYS A 153 4.21 27.90 -9.82
C LYS A 153 2.94 27.43 -10.53
N HIS A 154 2.86 26.17 -10.94
CA HIS A 154 1.69 25.63 -11.63
C HIS A 154 0.44 25.73 -10.71
N PRO A 155 -0.72 26.22 -11.21
CA PRO A 155 -1.91 26.41 -10.36
C PRO A 155 -2.35 25.16 -9.59
N PHE A 156 -2.30 23.99 -10.23
CA PHE A 156 -2.59 22.72 -9.59
C PHE A 156 -1.65 22.41 -8.42
N ILE A 157 -0.35 22.62 -8.59
CA ILE A 157 0.66 22.42 -7.53
C ILE A 157 0.42 23.38 -6.38
N ARG A 158 0.12 24.65 -6.66
CA ARG A 158 -0.19 25.65 -5.62
C ARG A 158 -1.44 25.28 -4.82
N ALA A 159 -2.48 24.79 -5.48
CA ALA A 159 -3.70 24.34 -4.81
C ALA A 159 -3.42 23.14 -3.89
N MET A 160 -2.66 22.14 -4.36
CA MET A 160 -2.25 20.99 -3.56
C MET A 160 -1.39 21.40 -2.37
N GLN A 161 -0.43 22.31 -2.58
CA GLN A 161 0.43 22.81 -1.52
C GLN A 161 -0.35 23.57 -0.43
N ALA A 162 -1.31 24.39 -0.83
CA ALA A 162 -2.18 25.10 0.11
C ALA A 162 -3.01 24.12 0.95
N ALA A 163 -3.46 23.03 0.37
CA ALA A 163 -4.22 21.98 1.07
C ALA A 163 -3.33 21.19 2.04
N GLU A 164 -2.11 20.81 1.64
CA GLU A 164 -1.13 20.17 2.52
C GLU A 164 -0.77 21.08 3.70
N ASP A 165 -0.48 22.35 3.44
CA ASP A 165 -0.20 23.35 4.48
C ASP A 165 -1.37 23.53 5.44
N TYR A 166 -2.59 23.52 4.90
CA TYR A 166 -3.79 23.57 5.73
C TYR A 166 -3.93 22.33 6.61
N ALA A 167 -3.69 21.13 6.06
CA ALA A 167 -3.68 19.90 6.81
C ALA A 167 -2.67 19.96 7.96
N CYS A 168 -1.40 20.29 7.66
CA CYS A 168 -0.33 20.37 8.66
C CYS A 168 -0.69 21.27 9.86
N ARG A 169 -1.35 22.42 9.60
CA ARG A 169 -1.68 23.38 10.67
C ARG A 169 -2.94 23.06 11.45
N ASN A 170 -3.89 22.31 10.88
CA ASN A 170 -5.25 22.24 11.44
C ASN A 170 -5.68 20.84 11.91
N VAL A 171 -4.90 19.77 11.65
CA VAL A 171 -5.27 18.42 12.10
C VAL A 171 -4.94 18.20 13.57
N ASP A 172 -5.67 17.29 14.19
CA ASP A 172 -5.37 16.79 15.53
C ASP A 172 -4.26 15.72 15.49
N THR A 173 -4.20 14.95 14.40
CA THR A 173 -3.19 13.92 14.16
C THR A 173 -2.90 13.83 12.67
N LEU A 174 -1.62 13.70 12.30
CA LEU A 174 -1.19 13.37 10.96
C LEU A 174 -0.57 11.96 10.97
N VAL A 175 -1.20 11.04 10.26
CA VAL A 175 -0.72 9.67 10.09
C VAL A 175 -0.02 9.55 8.75
N SER A 176 1.19 9.03 8.71
CA SER A 176 1.97 8.87 7.48
C SER A 176 2.39 7.41 7.27
N ILE A 177 2.28 6.93 6.03
CA ILE A 177 2.89 5.64 5.65
C ILE A 177 4.41 5.76 5.44
N LEU A 178 4.94 7.00 5.33
CA LEU A 178 6.35 7.29 5.10
C LEU A 178 7.02 7.62 6.43
N PRO A 179 8.04 6.85 6.87
CA PRO A 179 8.62 6.99 8.21
C PRO A 179 9.35 8.31 8.44
N HIS A 180 9.96 8.87 7.40
CA HIS A 180 10.83 10.05 7.51
C HIS A 180 10.24 11.32 6.87
N ALA A 181 8.90 11.37 6.69
CA ALA A 181 8.21 12.57 6.20
C ALA A 181 8.05 13.67 7.26
N ARG A 182 8.30 13.36 8.56
CA ARG A 182 8.05 14.25 9.69
C ARG A 182 8.67 15.64 9.54
N ASP A 183 9.97 15.71 9.24
CA ASP A 183 10.69 17.00 9.20
C ASP A 183 10.23 17.88 8.04
N TYR A 184 9.88 17.27 6.90
CA TYR A 184 9.26 17.96 5.79
C TYR A 184 7.92 18.59 6.20
N LEU A 185 7.06 17.83 6.86
CA LEU A 185 5.73 18.27 7.28
C LEU A 185 5.80 19.32 8.41
N VAL A 186 6.78 19.21 9.31
CA VAL A 186 7.09 20.22 10.32
C VAL A 186 7.48 21.55 9.65
N GLY A 187 8.30 21.49 8.61
CA GLY A 187 8.61 22.65 7.76
C GLY A 187 7.39 23.24 7.04
N ARG A 188 6.27 22.49 6.93
CA ARG A 188 4.97 22.96 6.40
C ARG A 188 4.01 23.44 7.49
N GLY A 189 4.42 23.43 8.76
CA GLY A 189 3.67 23.94 9.90
C GLY A 189 2.99 22.89 10.76
N LEU A 190 3.37 21.59 10.61
CA LEU A 190 2.90 20.52 11.49
C LEU A 190 3.58 20.64 12.88
N ASP A 191 2.78 20.53 13.93
CA ASP A 191 3.31 20.26 15.26
C ASP A 191 3.94 18.86 15.27
N PRO A 192 5.25 18.73 15.59
CA PRO A 192 5.93 17.44 15.58
C PRO A 192 5.31 16.37 16.47
N ALA A 193 4.58 16.74 17.52
CA ALA A 193 3.88 15.82 18.41
C ALA A 193 2.65 15.16 17.75
N LYS A 194 2.13 15.74 16.67
CA LYS A 194 0.97 15.22 15.93
C LYS A 194 1.34 14.20 14.86
N PHE A 195 2.63 14.01 14.57
CA PHE A 195 3.09 13.06 13.55
C PHE A 195 3.13 11.63 14.08
N VAL A 196 2.48 10.71 13.38
CA VAL A 196 2.49 9.28 13.69
C VAL A 196 2.79 8.48 12.43
N HIS A 197 3.74 7.56 12.51
CA HIS A 197 4.04 6.62 11.43
C HIS A 197 3.20 5.36 11.58
N VAL A 198 2.33 5.08 10.58
CA VAL A 198 1.59 3.82 10.44
C VAL A 198 1.78 3.34 9.00
N PRO A 199 2.73 2.42 8.75
CA PRO A 199 3.08 1.97 7.39
C PRO A 199 1.93 1.23 6.71
N ASN A 200 2.13 0.86 5.44
CA ASN A 200 1.30 -0.14 4.78
C ASN A 200 1.50 -1.51 5.42
N GLY A 201 0.55 -2.39 5.17
CA GLY A 201 0.54 -3.74 5.72
C GLY A 201 -0.09 -4.75 4.78
N ILE A 202 -0.35 -5.91 5.34
CA ILE A 202 -0.95 -7.05 4.66
C ILE A 202 -2.08 -7.63 5.53
N PRO A 203 -3.21 -8.07 4.95
CA PRO A 203 -4.26 -8.76 5.69
C PRO A 203 -3.85 -10.23 5.95
N VAL A 204 -3.02 -10.44 6.97
CA VAL A 204 -2.38 -11.72 7.27
C VAL A 204 -3.38 -12.87 7.37
N ALA A 205 -4.50 -12.68 8.07
CA ALA A 205 -5.51 -13.71 8.25
C ALA A 205 -6.10 -14.21 6.91
N ALA A 206 -6.30 -13.31 5.95
CA ALA A 206 -6.80 -13.68 4.62
C ALA A 206 -5.82 -14.58 3.86
N PHE A 207 -4.51 -14.36 4.03
CA PHE A 207 -3.48 -15.17 3.38
C PHE A 207 -3.24 -16.51 4.10
N LEU A 208 -3.25 -16.52 5.43
CA LEU A 208 -3.02 -17.75 6.19
C LEU A 208 -4.19 -18.73 6.10
N ASN A 209 -5.41 -18.23 5.90
CA ASN A 209 -6.62 -19.03 5.76
C ASN A 209 -6.93 -19.40 4.30
N ALA A 210 -6.25 -18.79 3.32
CA ALA A 210 -6.40 -19.15 1.92
C ALA A 210 -5.72 -20.48 1.65
N GLU A 211 -6.45 -21.45 1.08
CA GLU A 211 -5.82 -22.66 0.58
C GLU A 211 -4.94 -22.30 -0.63
N PRO A 212 -3.68 -22.80 -0.67
CA PRO A 212 -2.82 -22.60 -1.83
C PRO A 212 -3.46 -23.23 -3.08
N GLY A 213 -3.88 -22.38 -4.02
CA GLY A 213 -4.39 -22.89 -5.29
C GLY A 213 -3.26 -23.41 -6.18
N PRO A 214 -3.56 -24.38 -7.09
CA PRO A 214 -2.57 -24.86 -8.05
C PRO A 214 -2.17 -23.72 -9.00
N LEU A 215 -0.87 -23.62 -9.27
CA LEU A 215 -0.37 -22.69 -10.27
C LEU A 215 -0.84 -23.07 -11.68
N PRO A 216 -1.03 -22.12 -12.60
CA PRO A 216 -1.32 -22.41 -14.00
C PRO A 216 -0.29 -23.38 -14.59
N GLU A 217 -0.78 -24.36 -15.34
CA GLU A 217 0.06 -25.46 -15.82
C GLU A 217 1.37 -24.99 -16.51
N PRO A 218 1.38 -24.01 -17.43
CA PRO A 218 2.64 -23.57 -18.05
C PRO A 218 3.66 -23.01 -17.05
N LEU A 219 3.19 -22.36 -15.96
CA LEU A 219 4.05 -21.83 -14.90
C LEU A 219 4.57 -22.98 -14.01
N ALA A 220 3.69 -23.88 -13.59
CA ALA A 220 4.06 -25.05 -12.77
C ALA A 220 5.08 -25.95 -13.50
N ALA A 221 4.85 -26.24 -14.78
CA ALA A 221 5.76 -27.03 -15.60
C ALA A 221 7.13 -26.34 -15.75
N ARG A 222 7.16 -25.00 -15.91
CA ARG A 222 8.43 -24.25 -15.98
C ARG A 222 9.20 -24.33 -14.68
N ILE A 223 8.57 -24.11 -13.54
CA ILE A 223 9.18 -24.23 -12.22
C ILE A 223 9.75 -25.64 -12.02
N ALA A 224 8.97 -26.67 -12.33
CA ALA A 224 9.40 -28.04 -12.20
C ALA A 224 10.61 -28.37 -13.10
N ALA A 225 10.62 -27.90 -14.34
CA ALA A 225 11.72 -28.07 -15.27
C ALA A 225 13.03 -27.43 -14.77
N GLU A 226 12.99 -26.22 -14.25
CA GLU A 226 14.19 -25.55 -13.74
C GLU A 226 14.69 -26.19 -12.44
N ARG A 227 13.79 -26.66 -11.57
CA ARG A 227 14.16 -27.42 -10.37
C ARG A 227 14.80 -28.77 -10.74
N ALA A 228 14.28 -29.48 -11.75
CA ALA A 228 14.87 -30.75 -12.24
C ALA A 228 16.29 -30.57 -12.80
N ARG A 229 16.64 -29.37 -13.25
CA ARG A 229 18.01 -28.99 -13.66
C ARG A 229 18.91 -28.64 -12.48
N GLY A 230 18.37 -28.60 -11.24
CA GLY A 230 19.10 -28.18 -10.06
C GLY A 230 19.31 -26.67 -9.96
N HIS A 231 18.49 -25.86 -10.65
CA HIS A 231 18.64 -24.40 -10.64
C HIS A 231 18.05 -23.76 -9.40
N PHE A 232 18.73 -22.73 -8.89
CA PHE A 232 18.26 -21.82 -7.87
C PHE A 232 17.26 -20.86 -8.49
N LEU A 233 16.05 -20.76 -7.92
CA LEU A 233 14.92 -20.04 -8.50
C LEU A 233 14.78 -18.61 -7.92
N VAL A 234 14.96 -17.63 -8.78
CA VAL A 234 14.81 -16.18 -8.49
C VAL A 234 13.44 -15.71 -8.95
N GLY A 235 12.60 -15.25 -8.02
CA GLY A 235 11.23 -14.85 -8.28
C GLY A 235 10.99 -13.35 -8.28
N TYR A 236 10.07 -12.91 -9.13
CA TYR A 236 9.47 -11.59 -9.13
C TYR A 236 7.98 -11.69 -9.40
N ALA A 237 7.16 -11.05 -8.54
CA ALA A 237 5.72 -10.90 -8.77
C ALA A 237 5.33 -9.43 -8.68
N GLY A 238 4.89 -8.82 -9.78
CA GLY A 238 4.49 -7.42 -9.73
C GLY A 238 4.34 -6.72 -11.06
N GLY A 239 3.99 -5.43 -10.99
CA GLY A 239 3.83 -4.60 -12.18
C GLY A 239 5.15 -4.36 -12.91
N ILE A 240 5.11 -4.47 -14.23
CA ILE A 240 6.20 -4.10 -15.14
C ILE A 240 5.87 -2.72 -15.70
N ASN A 241 6.42 -1.70 -15.07
CA ASN A 241 6.15 -0.31 -15.41
C ASN A 241 7.38 0.58 -15.10
N PRO A 242 7.43 1.83 -15.57
CA PRO A 242 8.60 2.70 -15.39
C PRO A 242 9.04 2.95 -13.94
N SER A 243 8.17 2.73 -12.95
CA SER A 243 8.54 2.88 -11.53
C SER A 243 9.20 1.64 -10.92
N ASN A 244 9.09 0.48 -11.59
CA ASN A 244 9.73 -0.77 -11.19
C ASN A 244 10.82 -1.13 -12.21
N PRO A 245 12.11 -0.86 -11.96
CA PRO A 245 13.19 -1.05 -12.93
C PRO A 245 13.60 -2.53 -13.00
N VAL A 246 12.70 -3.38 -13.52
CA VAL A 246 12.94 -4.83 -13.72
C VAL A 246 14.14 -5.11 -14.63
N GLU A 247 14.57 -4.12 -15.38
CA GLU A 247 15.78 -4.14 -16.20
C GLU A 247 17.03 -4.45 -15.39
N THR A 248 17.13 -3.96 -14.17
CA THR A 248 18.26 -4.26 -13.27
C THR A 248 18.38 -5.75 -13.01
N ILE A 249 17.24 -6.44 -12.87
CA ILE A 249 17.21 -7.88 -12.64
C ILE A 249 17.55 -8.62 -13.94
N LEU A 250 17.08 -8.15 -15.10
CA LEU A 250 17.44 -8.74 -16.40
C LEU A 250 18.95 -8.63 -16.65
N GLU A 251 19.55 -7.50 -16.34
CA GLU A 251 21.02 -7.31 -16.47
C GLU A 251 21.81 -8.18 -15.48
N ALA A 252 21.28 -8.40 -14.27
CA ALA A 252 21.87 -9.36 -13.35
C ALA A 252 21.76 -10.81 -13.90
N ALA A 253 20.63 -11.17 -14.53
CA ALA A 253 20.46 -12.46 -15.16
C ALA A 253 21.44 -12.70 -16.32
N ILE A 254 21.78 -11.67 -17.11
CA ILE A 254 22.80 -11.74 -18.16
C ILE A 254 24.17 -12.07 -17.55
N ARG A 255 24.52 -11.49 -16.40
CA ARG A 255 25.77 -11.78 -15.69
C ARG A 255 25.83 -13.19 -15.11
N LEU A 256 24.67 -13.73 -14.79
CA LEU A 256 24.53 -15.05 -14.17
C LEU A 256 24.11 -16.16 -15.16
N LYS A 257 24.18 -15.91 -16.48
CA LYS A 257 23.70 -16.84 -17.52
C LYS A 257 24.34 -18.22 -17.48
N ASP A 258 25.61 -18.30 -17.04
CA ASP A 258 26.41 -19.53 -16.97
C ASP A 258 26.35 -20.18 -15.57
N LYS A 259 25.50 -19.68 -14.68
CA LYS A 259 25.28 -20.22 -13.33
C LYS A 259 23.98 -21.03 -13.28
N PRO A 260 23.85 -22.00 -12.38
CA PRO A 260 22.62 -22.76 -12.20
C PRO A 260 21.54 -21.91 -11.48
N ILE A 261 21.18 -20.77 -12.06
CA ILE A 261 20.22 -19.81 -11.52
C ILE A 261 19.21 -19.47 -12.60
N SER A 262 17.92 -19.63 -12.31
CA SER A 262 16.82 -19.30 -13.22
C SER A 262 15.91 -18.23 -12.64
N PHE A 263 15.49 -17.30 -13.49
CA PHE A 263 14.63 -16.18 -13.17
C PHE A 263 13.21 -16.43 -13.66
N ILE A 264 12.23 -16.41 -12.76
CA ILE A 264 10.82 -16.62 -13.08
C ILE A 264 10.02 -15.38 -12.67
N PHE A 265 9.43 -14.72 -13.66
CA PHE A 265 8.72 -13.47 -13.52
C PHE A 265 7.24 -13.65 -13.82
N VAL A 266 6.38 -13.18 -12.89
CA VAL A 266 4.94 -13.05 -13.09
C VAL A 266 4.51 -11.60 -12.91
N GLY A 267 3.65 -11.14 -13.81
CA GLY A 267 3.14 -9.78 -13.81
C GLY A 267 3.08 -9.18 -15.19
N GLY A 268 2.50 -7.99 -15.28
CA GLY A 268 2.36 -7.24 -16.53
C GLY A 268 2.31 -5.75 -16.25
N GLY A 269 2.10 -4.96 -17.28
CA GLY A 269 1.99 -3.50 -17.13
C GLY A 269 2.39 -2.73 -18.37
N ALA A 270 2.44 -1.40 -18.25
CA ALA A 270 2.64 -0.50 -19.37
C ALA A 270 4.00 -0.70 -20.10
N ALA A 271 5.01 -1.24 -19.41
CA ALA A 271 6.33 -1.51 -19.99
C ALA A 271 6.55 -2.98 -20.37
N GLU A 272 5.52 -3.83 -20.27
CA GLU A 272 5.66 -5.28 -20.52
C GLU A 272 6.14 -5.60 -21.94
N ALA A 273 5.59 -4.96 -22.97
CA ALA A 273 5.97 -5.21 -24.36
C ALA A 273 7.46 -4.94 -24.60
N ALA A 274 7.95 -3.78 -24.19
CA ALA A 274 9.36 -3.41 -24.31
C ALA A 274 10.27 -4.32 -23.47
N PHE A 275 9.81 -4.77 -22.32
CA PHE A 275 10.55 -5.72 -21.49
C PHE A 275 10.67 -7.11 -22.15
N ARG A 276 9.59 -7.62 -22.78
CA ARG A 276 9.61 -8.87 -23.56
C ARG A 276 10.59 -8.80 -24.75
N GLU A 277 10.63 -7.67 -25.46
CA GLU A 277 11.59 -7.43 -26.55
C GLU A 277 13.04 -7.53 -26.04
N ARG A 278 13.33 -6.94 -24.88
CA ARG A 278 14.66 -7.00 -24.27
C ARG A 278 15.04 -8.42 -23.83
N ILE A 279 14.10 -9.17 -23.26
CA ILE A 279 14.34 -10.60 -22.92
C ILE A 279 14.67 -11.39 -24.16
N ALA A 280 13.90 -11.22 -25.25
CA ALA A 280 14.12 -11.90 -26.52
C ALA A 280 15.50 -11.55 -27.14
N ALA A 281 15.86 -10.27 -27.12
CA ALA A 281 17.16 -9.80 -27.63
C ALA A 281 18.34 -10.33 -26.80
N ALA A 282 18.17 -10.50 -25.50
CA ALA A 282 19.21 -11.07 -24.62
C ALA A 282 19.38 -12.59 -24.79
N ALA A 283 18.41 -13.27 -25.41
CA ALA A 283 18.41 -14.71 -25.71
C ALA A 283 18.82 -15.59 -24.50
N LEU A 284 18.30 -15.25 -23.31
CA LEU A 284 18.65 -15.92 -22.06
C LEU A 284 17.87 -17.23 -21.88
N PRO A 285 18.55 -18.38 -21.75
CA PRO A 285 17.88 -19.66 -21.49
C PRO A 285 17.33 -19.75 -20.06
N ASN A 286 17.78 -18.91 -19.16
CA ASN A 286 17.48 -18.92 -17.73
C ASN A 286 16.52 -17.79 -17.28
N PHE A 287 15.88 -17.06 -18.21
CA PHE A 287 14.95 -15.98 -17.87
C PHE A 287 13.57 -16.23 -18.48
N HIS A 288 12.55 -16.36 -17.63
CA HIS A 288 11.20 -16.74 -18.03
C HIS A 288 10.17 -15.73 -17.53
N HIS A 289 9.55 -14.97 -18.45
CA HIS A 289 8.40 -14.12 -18.16
C HIS A 289 7.10 -14.88 -18.48
N MET A 290 6.35 -15.23 -17.44
CA MET A 290 5.20 -16.12 -17.50
C MET A 290 3.85 -15.38 -17.58
N GLY A 291 3.87 -14.02 -17.71
CA GLY A 291 2.66 -13.23 -17.78
C GLY A 291 1.99 -13.00 -16.42
N VAL A 292 0.73 -12.58 -16.47
CA VAL A 292 -0.06 -12.25 -15.26
C VAL A 292 -0.70 -13.50 -14.68
N ILE A 293 -0.65 -13.63 -13.36
CA ILE A 293 -1.40 -14.64 -12.60
C ILE A 293 -2.47 -14.00 -11.71
N PRO A 294 -3.54 -14.71 -11.35
CA PRO A 294 -4.52 -14.23 -10.38
C PRO A 294 -3.87 -13.87 -9.04
N LYS A 295 -4.35 -12.77 -8.41
CA LYS A 295 -3.83 -12.30 -7.10
C LYS A 295 -3.84 -13.40 -6.04
N ALA A 296 -4.87 -14.24 -6.03
CA ALA A 296 -5.01 -15.37 -5.09
C ALA A 296 -3.87 -16.42 -5.21
N LEU A 297 -3.20 -16.51 -6.37
CA LEU A 297 -2.12 -17.45 -6.62
C LEU A 297 -0.72 -16.85 -6.39
N VAL A 298 -0.63 -15.56 -6.08
CA VAL A 298 0.67 -14.90 -5.89
C VAL A 298 1.45 -15.55 -4.75
N GLN A 299 0.84 -15.86 -3.61
CA GLN A 299 1.51 -16.50 -2.49
C GLN A 299 1.99 -17.92 -2.86
N SER A 300 1.17 -18.71 -3.59
CA SER A 300 1.57 -20.01 -4.09
C SER A 300 2.83 -19.90 -4.99
N PHE A 301 2.87 -18.89 -5.87
CA PHE A 301 4.04 -18.64 -6.72
C PHE A 301 5.27 -18.22 -5.88
N LEU A 302 5.12 -17.29 -4.96
CA LEU A 302 6.24 -16.80 -4.13
C LEU A 302 6.84 -17.92 -3.28
N ALA A 303 6.01 -18.84 -2.78
CA ALA A 303 6.44 -19.98 -1.99
C ALA A 303 7.29 -21.00 -2.80
N GLU A 304 7.17 -21.01 -4.12
CA GLU A 304 7.98 -21.88 -4.99
C GLU A 304 9.39 -21.32 -5.26
N MET A 305 9.67 -20.06 -4.95
CA MET A 305 10.95 -19.45 -5.24
C MET A 305 11.96 -19.67 -4.11
N ASP A 306 13.26 -19.65 -4.43
CA ASP A 306 14.33 -19.72 -3.45
C ASP A 306 14.70 -18.34 -2.93
N VAL A 307 14.51 -17.30 -3.74
CA VAL A 307 14.71 -15.87 -3.40
C VAL A 307 13.72 -15.00 -4.15
N LEU A 308 13.32 -13.89 -3.55
CA LEU A 308 12.43 -12.89 -4.15
C LEU A 308 13.18 -11.59 -4.42
N THR A 309 12.80 -10.86 -5.47
CA THR A 309 13.55 -9.70 -5.93
C THR A 309 12.70 -8.44 -5.99
N MET A 310 13.26 -7.32 -5.48
CA MET A 310 12.59 -6.02 -5.42
C MET A 310 13.49 -4.91 -5.95
N PRO A 311 13.37 -4.54 -7.23
CA PRO A 311 14.18 -3.47 -7.81
C PRO A 311 13.53 -2.10 -7.55
N TRP A 312 14.36 -1.09 -7.24
CA TRP A 312 13.97 0.31 -7.11
C TRP A 312 14.84 1.20 -7.98
N LYS A 313 14.25 2.27 -8.49
CA LYS A 313 15.00 3.36 -9.13
C LYS A 313 15.70 4.22 -8.10
N ARG A 314 16.76 4.85 -8.52
CA ARG A 314 17.33 5.98 -7.78
C ARG A 314 16.35 7.15 -7.84
N ASN A 315 15.78 7.54 -6.70
CA ASN A 315 14.82 8.61 -6.64
C ASN A 315 14.98 9.44 -5.36
N PRO A 316 15.20 10.77 -5.47
CA PRO A 316 15.39 11.63 -4.31
C PRO A 316 14.19 11.68 -3.34
N ILE A 317 12.96 11.33 -3.79
CA ILE A 317 11.79 11.32 -2.91
C ILE A 317 11.87 10.20 -1.87
N TYR A 318 12.65 9.14 -2.12
CA TYR A 318 12.81 8.01 -1.20
C TYR A 318 13.59 8.37 0.07
N LYS A 319 14.15 9.58 0.16
CA LYS A 319 14.68 10.12 1.43
C LYS A 319 13.62 10.27 2.52
N TYR A 320 12.33 10.27 2.16
CA TYR A 320 11.22 10.28 3.11
C TYR A 320 10.76 8.89 3.53
N GLY A 321 11.39 7.86 2.97
CA GLY A 321 11.07 6.45 3.18
C GLY A 321 10.13 5.90 2.13
N VAL A 322 9.92 4.58 2.23
CA VAL A 322 9.04 3.80 1.36
C VAL A 322 8.21 2.81 2.18
N SER A 323 7.01 2.48 1.69
CA SER A 323 6.14 1.49 2.30
C SER A 323 5.42 0.67 1.22
N PRO A 324 6.15 -0.19 0.48
CA PRO A 324 5.62 -0.91 -0.67
C PRO A 324 4.82 -2.15 -0.25
N ASN A 325 3.57 -2.26 -0.70
CA ASN A 325 2.71 -3.41 -0.39
C ASN A 325 3.35 -4.76 -0.77
N LYS A 326 3.99 -4.83 -1.94
CA LYS A 326 4.66 -6.02 -2.47
C LYS A 326 5.72 -6.61 -1.53
N MET A 327 6.43 -5.76 -0.77
CA MET A 327 7.44 -6.21 0.19
C MET A 327 6.83 -7.09 1.28
N PHE A 328 5.63 -6.75 1.74
CA PHE A 328 4.95 -7.50 2.80
C PHE A 328 4.43 -8.84 2.29
N ASP A 329 4.00 -8.91 1.02
CA ASP A 329 3.68 -10.19 0.36
C ASP A 329 4.91 -11.10 0.32
N TYR A 330 6.08 -10.55 -0.02
CA TYR A 330 7.34 -11.28 -0.10
C TYR A 330 7.83 -11.76 1.27
N MET A 331 7.78 -10.90 2.27
CA MET A 331 8.13 -11.27 3.65
C MET A 331 7.20 -12.37 4.20
N LEU A 332 5.89 -12.28 3.90
CA LEU A 332 4.92 -13.28 4.35
C LEU A 332 5.17 -14.66 3.73
N ALA A 333 5.64 -14.71 2.47
CA ALA A 333 6.02 -15.95 1.79
C ALA A 333 7.20 -16.66 2.48
N GLY A 334 7.94 -16.00 3.37
CA GLY A 334 9.03 -16.60 4.14
C GLY A 334 10.24 -16.97 3.28
N ARG A 335 10.53 -16.18 2.24
CA ARG A 335 11.70 -16.35 1.37
C ARG A 335 12.66 -15.19 1.55
N PRO A 336 13.99 -15.42 1.40
CA PRO A 336 14.96 -14.33 1.38
C PRO A 336 14.63 -13.32 0.28
N ILE A 337 14.99 -12.06 0.52
CA ILE A 337 14.72 -10.97 -0.42
C ILE A 337 16.03 -10.29 -0.81
N VAL A 338 16.24 -10.07 -2.11
CA VAL A 338 17.24 -9.15 -2.61
C VAL A 338 16.53 -7.91 -3.14
N GLN A 339 16.82 -6.74 -2.55
CA GLN A 339 16.34 -5.47 -3.08
C GLN A 339 17.50 -4.58 -3.52
N SER A 340 17.31 -3.82 -4.61
CA SER A 340 18.17 -2.68 -4.93
C SER A 340 17.45 -1.40 -4.51
N CYS A 341 17.87 -0.77 -3.40
CA CYS A 341 17.12 0.34 -2.82
C CYS A 341 18.05 1.41 -2.25
N GLY A 342 17.69 2.69 -2.43
CA GLY A 342 18.34 3.85 -1.83
C GLY A 342 17.39 4.68 -0.97
N ALA A 343 16.34 4.07 -0.41
CA ALA A 343 15.44 4.73 0.51
C ALA A 343 16.09 4.94 1.89
N SER A 344 15.55 5.88 2.64
CA SER A 344 16.04 6.19 3.99
C SER A 344 15.66 5.13 5.04
N ASN A 345 14.71 4.25 4.75
CA ASN A 345 14.42 3.06 5.52
C ASN A 345 14.71 1.81 4.69
N ASP A 346 15.16 0.77 5.34
CA ASP A 346 15.52 -0.51 4.71
C ASP A 346 14.77 -1.66 5.37
N LEU A 347 13.60 -1.99 4.79
CA LEU A 347 12.73 -3.03 5.33
C LEU A 347 13.38 -4.42 5.31
N VAL A 348 14.29 -4.69 4.35
CA VAL A 348 15.01 -5.97 4.29
C VAL A 348 16.03 -6.08 5.43
N ALA A 349 16.75 -5.00 5.71
CA ALA A 349 17.69 -4.93 6.83
C ALA A 349 16.95 -4.94 8.18
N GLU A 350 15.87 -4.17 8.32
CA GLU A 350 15.02 -4.14 9.53
C GLU A 350 14.44 -5.53 9.84
N GLY A 351 13.94 -6.23 8.81
CA GLY A 351 13.43 -7.61 8.91
C GLY A 351 14.51 -8.68 8.94
N ARG A 352 15.78 -8.35 8.73
CA ARG A 352 16.92 -9.30 8.65
C ARG A 352 16.62 -10.46 7.69
N CYS A 353 16.00 -10.16 6.53
CA CYS A 353 15.42 -11.15 5.65
C CYS A 353 16.09 -11.24 4.27
N GLY A 354 17.32 -10.75 4.14
CA GLY A 354 18.04 -10.80 2.86
C GLY A 354 19.10 -9.72 2.70
N PHE A 355 19.27 -9.25 1.48
CA PHE A 355 20.30 -8.26 1.15
C PHE A 355 19.73 -7.04 0.44
N THR A 356 20.25 -5.87 0.82
CA THR A 356 20.01 -4.60 0.13
C THR A 356 21.28 -4.18 -0.59
N VAL A 357 21.14 -3.86 -1.88
CA VAL A 357 22.23 -3.37 -2.74
C VAL A 357 21.89 -1.97 -3.27
N PRO A 358 22.86 -1.21 -3.78
CA PRO A 358 22.59 0.09 -4.37
C PRO A 358 21.54 0.04 -5.49
N PRO A 359 20.69 1.07 -5.63
CA PRO A 359 19.67 1.09 -6.68
C PRO A 359 20.32 1.13 -8.07
N GLU A 360 19.74 0.37 -8.99
CA GLU A 360 20.16 0.27 -10.40
C GLU A 360 21.59 -0.30 -10.58
N ASP A 361 22.14 -1.01 -9.60
CA ASP A 361 23.43 -1.70 -9.66
C ASP A 361 23.21 -3.21 -9.92
N ALA A 362 23.26 -3.57 -11.20
CA ALA A 362 23.06 -4.96 -11.64
C ALA A 362 24.20 -5.89 -11.22
N GLN A 363 25.42 -5.40 -11.03
CA GLN A 363 26.54 -6.22 -10.56
C GLN A 363 26.34 -6.59 -9.09
N ALA A 364 26.13 -5.59 -8.23
CA ALA A 364 25.87 -5.83 -6.82
C ALA A 364 24.62 -6.71 -6.60
N PHE A 365 23.60 -6.58 -7.50
CA PHE A 365 22.43 -7.42 -7.47
C PHE A 365 22.74 -8.89 -7.82
N ALA A 366 23.55 -9.11 -8.86
CA ALA A 366 24.00 -10.44 -9.26
C ALA A 366 24.85 -11.10 -8.15
N ASP A 367 25.77 -10.36 -7.54
CA ASP A 367 26.62 -10.85 -6.44
C ASP A 367 25.78 -11.27 -5.21
N ALA A 368 24.74 -10.49 -4.87
CA ALA A 368 23.84 -10.83 -3.78
C ALA A 368 23.01 -12.12 -4.07
N LEU A 369 22.56 -12.29 -5.31
CA LEU A 369 21.87 -13.52 -5.73
C LEU A 369 22.80 -14.73 -5.70
N LEU A 370 24.04 -14.60 -6.19
CA LEU A 370 25.03 -15.64 -6.17
C LEU A 370 25.34 -16.07 -4.74
N ARG A 371 25.56 -15.09 -3.84
CA ARG A 371 25.77 -15.37 -2.41
C ARG A 371 24.63 -16.18 -1.80
N LEU A 372 23.36 -15.83 -2.08
CA LEU A 372 22.20 -16.59 -1.58
C LEU A 372 22.13 -17.99 -2.18
N SER A 373 22.53 -18.19 -3.44
CA SER A 373 22.54 -19.51 -4.05
C SER A 373 23.59 -20.45 -3.45
N GLU A 374 24.66 -19.89 -2.86
CA GLU A 374 25.73 -20.62 -2.20
C GLU A 374 25.45 -20.91 -0.70
N MET A 375 24.44 -20.26 -0.11
CA MET A 375 24.00 -20.52 1.27
C MET A 375 23.28 -21.87 1.36
N THR A 376 23.30 -22.49 2.56
CA THR A 376 22.53 -23.70 2.80
C THR A 376 21.02 -23.42 2.78
N PRO A 377 20.18 -24.45 2.57
CA PRO A 377 18.73 -24.29 2.65
C PRO A 377 18.27 -23.75 4.02
N GLU A 378 18.93 -24.15 5.11
CA GLU A 378 18.64 -23.72 6.48
C GLU A 378 18.93 -22.23 6.69
N GLU A 379 20.09 -21.75 6.23
CA GLU A 379 20.44 -20.32 6.31
C GLU A 379 19.44 -19.44 5.53
N ARG A 380 18.99 -19.91 4.35
CA ARG A 380 17.94 -19.22 3.57
C ARG A 380 16.60 -19.25 4.28
N ALA A 381 16.25 -20.37 4.90
CA ALA A 381 15.01 -20.53 5.67
C ALA A 381 14.99 -19.58 6.89
N ASP A 382 16.13 -19.39 7.56
CA ASP A 382 16.26 -18.45 8.68
C ASP A 382 16.04 -17.00 8.24
N LEU A 383 16.63 -16.58 7.10
CA LEU A 383 16.37 -15.27 6.52
C LEU A 383 14.88 -15.07 6.19
N GLY A 384 14.29 -16.05 5.50
CA GLY A 384 12.86 -16.01 5.17
C GLY A 384 11.96 -15.97 6.40
N GLY A 385 12.28 -16.79 7.42
CA GLY A 385 11.59 -16.85 8.71
C GLY A 385 11.63 -15.54 9.48
N ASN A 386 12.76 -14.83 9.43
CA ASN A 386 12.90 -13.49 10.01
C ASN A 386 11.96 -12.49 9.34
N GLY A 387 11.91 -12.45 8.00
CA GLY A 387 11.00 -11.59 7.25
C GLY A 387 9.54 -11.87 7.56
N ARG A 388 9.16 -13.15 7.62
CA ARG A 388 7.80 -13.55 7.99
C ARG A 388 7.43 -13.11 9.40
N ARG A 389 8.31 -13.29 10.38
CA ARG A 389 8.10 -12.81 11.74
C ARG A 389 7.94 -11.29 11.80
N PHE A 390 8.83 -10.57 11.12
CA PHE A 390 8.80 -9.11 11.07
C PHE A 390 7.47 -8.57 10.51
N VAL A 391 6.96 -9.15 9.42
CA VAL A 391 5.69 -8.69 8.83
C VAL A 391 4.49 -9.02 9.72
N LEU A 392 4.48 -10.19 10.36
CA LEU A 392 3.41 -10.58 11.29
C LEU A 392 3.31 -9.66 12.51
N GLU A 393 4.45 -9.23 13.05
CA GLU A 393 4.53 -8.39 14.24
C GLU A 393 4.27 -6.90 13.94
N ASN A 394 4.67 -6.41 12.75
CA ASN A 394 4.73 -4.97 12.48
C ASN A 394 3.82 -4.50 11.34
N HIS A 395 3.38 -5.38 10.46
CA HIS A 395 2.68 -5.01 9.22
C HIS A 395 1.36 -5.79 8.99
N ASP A 396 0.86 -6.55 9.97
CA ASP A 396 -0.51 -7.06 9.95
C ASP A 396 -1.48 -5.89 10.10
N TYR A 397 -2.49 -5.79 9.23
CA TYR A 397 -3.51 -4.74 9.33
C TYR A 397 -4.25 -4.75 10.67
N ARG A 398 -4.36 -5.87 11.34
CA ARG A 398 -4.88 -5.95 12.72
C ARG A 398 -4.04 -5.11 13.70
N VAL A 399 -2.70 -5.22 13.63
CA VAL A 399 -1.77 -4.45 14.47
C VAL A 399 -1.80 -2.97 14.07
N LEU A 400 -1.78 -2.68 12.77
CA LEU A 400 -1.77 -1.32 12.24
C LEU A 400 -3.08 -0.58 12.54
N ALA A 401 -4.22 -1.24 12.41
CA ALA A 401 -5.53 -0.67 12.71
C ALA A 401 -5.67 -0.32 14.20
N ALA A 402 -5.20 -1.22 15.09
CA ALA A 402 -5.17 -0.94 16.54
C ALA A 402 -4.28 0.26 16.87
N ARG A 403 -3.08 0.33 16.29
CA ARG A 403 -2.15 1.46 16.42
C ARG A 403 -2.76 2.77 15.92
N PHE A 404 -3.40 2.74 14.76
CA PHE A 404 -4.05 3.91 14.17
C PHE A 404 -5.23 4.38 15.04
N ALA A 405 -6.10 3.46 15.47
CA ALA A 405 -7.24 3.79 16.34
C ALA A 405 -6.80 4.43 17.67
N ALA A 406 -5.74 3.91 18.29
CA ALA A 406 -5.22 4.41 19.55
C ALA A 406 -4.78 5.89 19.48
N VAL A 407 -4.15 6.30 18.38
CA VAL A 407 -3.66 7.69 18.21
C VAL A 407 -4.71 8.66 17.69
N THR A 408 -5.86 8.16 17.23
CA THR A 408 -6.96 8.98 16.71
C THR A 408 -8.15 9.05 17.64
N ALA A 409 -8.22 8.19 18.68
CA ALA A 409 -9.30 8.18 19.65
C ALA A 409 -9.45 9.55 20.35
N PRO A 410 -10.70 10.00 20.60
CA PRO A 410 -10.93 11.16 21.46
C PRO A 410 -10.34 10.95 22.86
N PRO A 411 -9.85 12.00 23.54
CA PRO A 411 -9.21 11.87 24.85
C PRO A 411 -10.06 11.14 25.91
N VAL A 412 -11.38 11.27 25.82
CA VAL A 412 -12.34 10.60 26.75
C VAL A 412 -12.38 9.08 26.56
N LEU A 413 -12.07 8.59 25.38
CA LEU A 413 -12.03 7.16 25.05
C LEU A 413 -10.63 6.55 25.22
N ALA A 414 -9.61 7.38 25.41
CA ALA A 414 -8.24 6.96 25.66
C ALA A 414 -7.96 6.62 27.15
N ASP A 415 -8.95 6.84 28.06
CA ASP A 415 -8.83 6.47 29.48
C ASP A 415 -9.18 4.97 29.67
N PRO A 416 -8.18 4.09 29.96
CA PRO A 416 -8.40 2.66 30.14
C PRO A 416 -9.32 2.33 31.34
N ALA A 417 -9.41 3.22 32.31
CA ALA A 417 -10.23 3.01 33.50
C ALA A 417 -11.75 3.06 33.21
N ARG A 418 -12.17 3.84 32.19
CA ARG A 418 -13.57 3.89 31.76
C ARG A 418 -13.99 2.74 30.84
N ALA A 419 -13.05 2.14 30.11
CA ALA A 419 -13.31 0.97 29.26
C ALA A 419 -13.63 -0.28 30.11
N LEU A 420 -13.11 -0.38 31.32
CA LEU A 420 -13.41 -1.45 32.27
C LEU A 420 -14.75 -1.24 32.99
N ALA A 421 -15.12 -0.02 33.31
CA ALA A 421 -16.40 0.27 34.01
C ALA A 421 -17.64 0.01 33.13
N GLY A 422 -17.53 0.12 31.80
CA GLY A 422 -18.60 -0.22 30.86
C GLY A 422 -18.84 -1.73 30.70
N ARG A 423 -17.87 -2.57 31.04
CA ARG A 423 -17.99 -4.03 30.97
C ARG A 423 -18.64 -4.66 32.22
N THR A 424 -18.49 -4.03 33.38
CA THR A 424 -19.14 -4.47 34.62
C THR A 424 -20.63 -4.12 34.66
N ALA A 425 -21.08 -3.04 34.03
CA ALA A 425 -22.48 -2.65 33.99
C ALA A 425 -23.37 -3.54 33.07
N VAL A 426 -22.77 -4.32 32.17
CA VAL A 426 -23.52 -5.26 31.29
C VAL A 426 -23.60 -6.66 31.91
N ALA A 427 -22.73 -6.98 32.88
CA ALA A 427 -22.76 -8.28 33.56
C ALA A 427 -23.84 -8.38 34.66
N ASP A 428 -24.26 -7.23 35.24
CA ASP A 428 -25.27 -7.18 36.29
C ASP A 428 -26.74 -7.04 35.78
N ALA A 429 -26.94 -7.03 34.44
CA ALA A 429 -28.26 -6.94 33.83
C ALA A 429 -28.86 -8.30 33.41
N HIS A 430 -28.17 -9.41 33.68
CA HIS A 430 -28.59 -10.79 33.38
C HIS A 430 -28.37 -11.74 34.57
N GLY A 431 -28.59 -11.27 35.77
CA GLY A 431 -28.65 -12.06 36.97
C GLY A 431 -30.08 -12.13 37.53
#